data_be75231913ee7227335234c1929a65d1
#
_entry.id   be75231913ee7227335234c1929a65d1
#
_cell.length_a   1.000
_cell.length_b   1.000
_cell.length_c   1.000
_cell.angle_alpha   90.00
_cell.angle_beta   90.00
_cell.angle_gamma   90.00
#
_symmetry.space_group_name_H-M   'P 1'
#
loop_
_entity.id
_entity.type
_entity.pdbx_description
1 polymer ?
#
loop_
_entity_poly.entity_id
_entity_poly.type
_entity_poly.pdbx_seq_one_letter_code
_entity_poly.pdbx_strand_id
1 'polypeptide(L)'
;MKKGAIYFLLIISIFLCTLSVPSYIKSNNFKSGNVEEKIAYLSSDSFHGRLGGTIENAMAANYIKNQFEEIGLEPLDDNYYQSFETNCPVLLEDSPLLAVVDSNNKIVKTYEYGVNYKESLLNFRINEINFNQSDIRSKNTNSLYILDSEDNSKVIFFTSIDNSLKFRSSFFDDSEGDLYINVTKETLADIILYLEDGYSIYTYIPYEVQEKTLNNVIGLLKGKNSSLPPLVLSAHFDHVGTDLNGTIYSGALDNASGTSFLIELAKYIKNLGTPDRDIIFAAFNAEELGLKGSSAFAEKYAHKINGSEIYNFDMIGSFDGIPLCIMSGSNNTAQSPLVDKLATVMKNNKIYFNYLFQDASDHVPFIERELDAVTLCDNDTSRIHTPNDRIEYISENAINRCFSVMKIFILNHAYSENLIYSNLTLLISLSVISITISGILIINLKIKKKTLKVKER
;
A
#
# COMPACT_ATOMS: atom_id res chain seq x y z
N MET A 1 53.98 -0.70 25.69
CA MET A 1 53.71 -0.47 24.28
C MET A 1 54.59 0.68 23.75
N LYS A 2 55.21 0.56 22.56
CA LYS A 2 55.98 1.63 21.95
C LYS A 2 55.05 2.76 21.53
N LYS A 3 55.41 4.03 21.76
CA LYS A 3 54.59 5.21 21.39
C LYS A 3 54.03 5.12 19.97
N GLY A 4 54.84 4.63 19.01
CA GLY A 4 54.42 4.42 17.63
C GLY A 4 53.17 3.54 17.45
N ALA A 5 53.04 2.47 18.27
CA ALA A 5 51.87 1.56 18.20
C ALA A 5 50.55 2.27 18.65
N ILE A 6 50.63 3.20 19.63
CA ILE A 6 49.45 3.94 20.10
C ILE A 6 49.00 4.92 19.01
N TYR A 7 49.93 5.65 18.38
CA TYR A 7 49.58 6.56 17.30
C TYR A 7 49.06 5.82 16.05
N PHE A 8 49.64 4.66 15.75
CA PHE A 8 49.18 3.81 14.64
C PHE A 8 47.73 3.33 14.86
N LEU A 9 47.42 2.83 16.07
CA LEU A 9 46.05 2.44 16.44
C LEU A 9 45.10 3.62 16.35
N LEU A 10 45.52 4.81 16.84
CA LEU A 10 44.68 5.99 16.74
C LEU A 10 44.37 6.39 15.29
N ILE A 11 45.37 6.34 14.41
CA ILE A 11 45.19 6.66 12.98
C ILE A 11 44.22 5.68 12.31
N ILE A 12 44.39 4.36 12.54
CA ILE A 12 43.47 3.34 12.03
C ILE A 12 42.06 3.56 12.53
N SER A 13 41.87 3.86 13.83
CA SER A 13 40.56 4.09 14.43
C SER A 13 39.88 5.34 13.87
N ILE A 14 40.62 6.43 13.64
CA ILE A 14 40.10 7.62 12.99
C ILE A 14 39.71 7.30 11.55
N PHE A 15 40.53 6.56 10.81
CA PHE A 15 40.21 6.14 9.45
C PHE A 15 38.94 5.30 9.38
N LEU A 16 38.78 4.30 10.26
CA LEU A 16 37.57 3.51 10.35
C LEU A 16 36.34 4.38 10.73
N CYS A 17 36.50 5.36 11.61
CA CYS A 17 35.47 6.33 11.95
C CYS A 17 35.05 7.17 10.74
N THR A 18 36.00 7.63 9.92
CA THR A 18 35.70 8.44 8.72
C THR A 18 34.90 7.68 7.67
N LEU A 19 34.99 6.35 7.65
CA LEU A 19 34.21 5.48 6.78
C LEU A 19 32.86 5.10 7.39
N SER A 20 32.84 4.72 8.66
CA SER A 20 31.64 4.16 9.30
C SER A 20 30.63 5.22 9.76
N VAL A 21 31.07 6.40 10.23
CA VAL A 21 30.16 7.45 10.69
C VAL A 21 29.25 8.01 9.58
N PRO A 22 29.75 8.37 8.39
CA PRO A 22 28.88 8.78 7.28
C PRO A 22 27.89 7.69 6.88
N SER A 23 28.31 6.42 6.86
CA SER A 23 27.46 5.27 6.54
C SER A 23 26.37 5.08 7.60
N TYR A 24 26.69 5.29 8.88
CA TYR A 24 25.72 5.28 9.96
C TYR A 24 24.69 6.39 9.83
N ILE A 25 25.14 7.62 9.53
CA ILE A 25 24.22 8.75 9.30
C ILE A 25 23.29 8.43 8.14
N LYS A 26 23.81 7.96 6.99
CA LYS A 26 23.00 7.57 5.84
C LYS A 26 21.99 6.47 6.19
N SER A 27 22.43 5.42 6.92
CA SER A 27 21.54 4.30 7.32
C SER A 27 20.45 4.69 8.33
N ASN A 28 20.48 5.90 8.89
CA ASN A 28 19.46 6.42 9.80
C ASN A 28 18.79 7.71 9.26
N ASN A 29 18.90 7.98 7.96
CA ASN A 29 18.37 9.22 7.38
C ASN A 29 17.00 9.05 6.69
N PHE A 30 16.20 8.07 7.09
CA PHE A 30 14.80 7.99 6.72
C PHE A 30 13.99 9.04 7.50
N LYS A 31 12.99 9.64 6.86
CA LYS A 31 12.18 10.72 7.43
C LYS A 31 10.70 10.36 7.34
N SER A 32 10.12 9.87 8.43
CA SER A 32 8.68 9.60 8.53
C SER A 32 7.81 10.82 8.27
N GLY A 33 8.22 12.01 8.71
CA GLY A 33 7.51 13.26 8.41
C GLY A 33 7.41 13.55 6.90
N ASN A 34 8.41 13.17 6.09
CA ASN A 34 8.30 13.29 4.63
C ASN A 34 7.28 12.29 4.04
N VAL A 35 7.07 11.14 4.70
CA VAL A 35 6.01 10.19 4.31
C VAL A 35 4.66 10.82 4.60
N GLU A 36 4.47 11.38 5.80
CA GLU A 36 3.23 12.05 6.20
C GLU A 36 2.87 13.22 5.27
N GLU A 37 3.85 14.06 4.88
CA GLU A 37 3.64 15.14 3.90
C GLU A 37 3.13 14.60 2.55
N LYS A 38 3.67 13.49 2.07
CA LYS A 38 3.24 12.85 0.81
C LYS A 38 1.85 12.20 0.94
N ILE A 39 1.55 11.59 2.11
CA ILE A 39 0.21 11.07 2.40
C ILE A 39 -0.79 12.23 2.34
N ALA A 40 -0.52 13.33 3.06
CA ALA A 40 -1.38 14.52 3.05
C ALA A 40 -1.62 15.06 1.63
N TYR A 41 -0.60 15.01 0.77
CA TYR A 41 -0.73 15.43 -0.62
C TYR A 41 -1.61 14.47 -1.43
N LEU A 42 -1.30 13.17 -1.44
CA LEU A 42 -2.02 12.15 -2.22
C LEU A 42 -3.46 11.93 -1.73
N SER A 43 -3.73 12.10 -0.44
CA SER A 43 -5.07 11.98 0.15
C SER A 43 -5.85 13.31 0.18
N SER A 44 -5.31 14.38 -0.43
CA SER A 44 -6.01 15.66 -0.50
C SER A 44 -7.23 15.60 -1.43
N ASP A 45 -8.19 16.49 -1.19
CA ASP A 45 -9.43 16.58 -1.97
C ASP A 45 -9.20 16.78 -3.47
N SER A 46 -8.04 17.36 -3.87
CA SER A 46 -7.68 17.54 -5.28
C SER A 46 -7.49 16.24 -6.06
N PHE A 47 -7.32 15.11 -5.38
CA PHE A 47 -7.21 13.80 -6.01
C PHE A 47 -8.53 13.02 -6.02
N HIS A 48 -9.62 13.56 -5.46
CA HIS A 48 -10.96 12.95 -5.43
C HIS A 48 -10.97 11.44 -5.15
N GLY A 49 -10.09 10.99 -4.25
CA GLY A 49 -9.96 9.57 -3.89
C GLY A 49 -9.33 8.66 -4.96
N ARG A 50 -8.67 9.21 -5.97
CA ARG A 50 -7.77 8.50 -6.91
C ARG A 50 -8.34 7.24 -7.59
N LEU A 51 -9.67 7.21 -7.84
CA LEU A 51 -10.31 6.05 -8.48
C LEU A 51 -9.68 5.72 -9.83
N GLY A 52 -9.36 4.46 -10.06
CA GLY A 52 -8.80 3.97 -11.32
C GLY A 52 -9.65 4.39 -12.54
N GLY A 53 -9.01 4.97 -13.56
CA GLY A 53 -9.68 5.46 -14.77
C GLY A 53 -10.08 6.93 -14.75
N THR A 54 -9.87 7.65 -13.65
CA THR A 54 -10.11 9.11 -13.53
C THR A 54 -8.87 9.93 -13.87
N ILE A 55 -9.07 11.22 -14.11
CA ILE A 55 -7.96 12.18 -14.34
C ILE A 55 -7.11 12.30 -13.08
N GLU A 56 -7.73 12.29 -11.91
CA GLU A 56 -7.06 12.39 -10.62
C GLU A 56 -6.16 11.19 -10.33
N ASN A 57 -6.57 9.99 -10.76
CA ASN A 57 -5.73 8.80 -10.72
C ASN A 57 -4.50 8.96 -11.63
N ALA A 58 -4.68 9.48 -12.85
CA ALA A 58 -3.57 9.78 -13.75
C ALA A 58 -2.63 10.89 -13.19
N MET A 59 -3.19 11.88 -12.46
CA MET A 59 -2.38 12.87 -11.74
C MET A 59 -1.54 12.23 -10.64
N ALA A 60 -2.09 11.27 -9.89
CA ALA A 60 -1.35 10.53 -8.87
C ALA A 60 -0.20 9.71 -9.50
N ALA A 61 -0.46 9.01 -10.61
CA ALA A 61 0.57 8.29 -11.37
C ALA A 61 1.70 9.24 -11.84
N ASN A 62 1.34 10.42 -12.37
CA ASN A 62 2.34 11.41 -12.79
C ASN A 62 3.13 11.99 -11.62
N TYR A 63 2.51 12.21 -10.47
CA TYR A 63 3.22 12.64 -9.26
C TYR A 63 4.27 11.59 -8.84
N ILE A 64 3.90 10.32 -8.77
CA ILE A 64 4.80 9.23 -8.38
C ILE A 64 5.96 9.12 -9.38
N LYS A 65 5.66 9.18 -10.68
CA LYS A 65 6.68 9.19 -11.75
C LYS A 65 7.69 10.32 -11.55
N ASN A 66 7.22 11.54 -11.26
CA ASN A 66 8.10 12.69 -11.02
C ASN A 66 8.95 12.49 -9.76
N GLN A 67 8.40 11.90 -8.70
CA GLN A 67 9.16 11.55 -7.50
C GLN A 67 10.28 10.55 -7.81
N PHE A 68 10.01 9.51 -8.61
CA PHE A 68 11.02 8.53 -9.01
C PHE A 68 12.13 9.17 -9.87
N GLU A 69 11.78 10.08 -10.77
CA GLU A 69 12.75 10.86 -11.55
C GLU A 69 13.62 11.76 -10.67
N GLU A 70 13.03 12.50 -9.73
CA GLU A 70 13.75 13.37 -8.78
C GLU A 70 14.70 12.59 -7.86
N ILE A 71 14.33 11.37 -7.46
CA ILE A 71 15.18 10.45 -6.69
C ILE A 71 16.36 9.96 -7.57
N GLY A 72 16.21 9.99 -8.90
CA GLY A 72 17.19 9.50 -9.87
C GLY A 72 17.13 7.98 -10.04
N LEU A 73 15.94 7.39 -9.94
CA LEU A 73 15.69 6.04 -10.44
C LEU A 73 15.73 6.05 -11.98
N GLU A 74 15.98 4.92 -12.57
CA GLU A 74 15.84 4.71 -14.02
C GLU A 74 14.48 4.07 -14.32
N PRO A 75 13.89 4.23 -15.49
CA PRO A 75 12.74 3.42 -15.88
C PRO A 75 13.16 1.94 -16.04
N LEU A 76 12.23 1.01 -15.78
CA LEU A 76 12.50 -0.42 -15.95
C LEU A 76 12.57 -0.82 -17.43
N ASP A 77 11.75 -0.19 -18.27
CA ASP A 77 11.74 -0.32 -19.74
C ASP A 77 12.03 1.05 -20.39
N ASP A 78 11.32 1.42 -21.47
CA ASP A 78 11.53 2.66 -22.21
C ASP A 78 11.12 3.93 -21.44
N ASN A 79 10.14 3.80 -20.54
CA ASN A 79 9.64 4.87 -19.67
C ASN A 79 9.18 4.30 -18.32
N TYR A 80 8.76 5.17 -17.40
CA TYR A 80 8.31 4.75 -16.06
C TYR A 80 6.93 4.09 -16.06
N TYR A 81 6.14 4.18 -17.12
CA TYR A 81 4.80 3.65 -17.18
C TYR A 81 4.76 2.24 -17.77
N GLN A 82 4.07 1.36 -17.09
CA GLN A 82 3.65 0.08 -17.62
C GLN A 82 2.14 0.13 -17.81
N SER A 83 1.71 0.25 -19.05
CA SER A 83 0.29 0.33 -19.42
C SER A 83 -0.36 -1.06 -19.41
N PHE A 84 -1.65 -1.10 -19.04
CA PHE A 84 -2.52 -2.26 -19.12
C PHE A 84 -3.97 -1.82 -19.31
N GLU A 85 -4.79 -2.69 -19.90
CA GLU A 85 -6.21 -2.44 -20.13
C GLU A 85 -7.04 -3.05 -18.99
N THR A 86 -8.07 -2.34 -18.54
CA THR A 86 -9.02 -2.85 -17.56
C THR A 86 -10.35 -2.11 -17.62
N ASN A 87 -11.42 -2.76 -17.16
CA ASN A 87 -12.72 -2.15 -16.98
C ASN A 87 -12.72 -1.17 -15.80
N CYS A 88 -13.24 0.03 -16.02
CA CYS A 88 -13.38 1.07 -15.00
C CYS A 88 -14.82 1.59 -14.97
N PRO A 89 -15.36 1.89 -13.80
CA PRO A 89 -16.63 2.61 -13.69
C PRO A 89 -16.44 4.07 -14.13
N VAL A 90 -17.33 4.56 -14.96
CA VAL A 90 -17.34 5.94 -15.49
C VAL A 90 -18.63 6.60 -15.10
N LEU A 91 -18.54 7.72 -14.38
CA LEU A 91 -19.69 8.51 -13.96
C LEU A 91 -20.35 9.20 -15.17
N LEU A 92 -21.68 9.12 -15.26
CA LEU A 92 -22.52 9.84 -16.21
C LEU A 92 -23.05 11.13 -15.58
N GLU A 93 -23.47 12.11 -16.41
CA GLU A 93 -23.94 13.43 -15.95
C GLU A 93 -25.39 13.43 -15.44
N ASP A 94 -25.92 12.28 -14.99
CA ASP A 94 -27.29 12.12 -14.51
C ASP A 94 -27.36 11.97 -12.99
N SER A 95 -28.58 11.98 -12.44
CA SER A 95 -28.81 11.76 -11.01
C SER A 95 -29.31 10.34 -10.74
N PRO A 96 -28.87 9.69 -9.64
CA PRO A 96 -29.36 8.37 -9.27
C PRO A 96 -30.85 8.42 -8.93
N LEU A 97 -31.58 7.36 -9.25
CA LEU A 97 -32.97 7.21 -8.95
C LEU A 97 -33.29 5.81 -8.42
N LEU A 98 -33.99 5.75 -7.30
CA LEU A 98 -34.69 4.57 -6.80
C LEU A 98 -36.12 4.93 -6.52
N ALA A 99 -37.05 4.29 -7.20
CA ALA A 99 -38.46 4.68 -7.17
C ALA A 99 -39.42 3.49 -7.20
N VAL A 100 -40.57 3.67 -6.60
CA VAL A 100 -41.74 2.80 -6.79
C VAL A 100 -42.57 3.35 -7.95
N VAL A 101 -42.96 2.49 -8.87
CA VAL A 101 -43.76 2.85 -10.04
C VAL A 101 -45.04 2.02 -10.11
N ASP A 102 -46.13 2.64 -10.58
CA ASP A 102 -47.38 1.93 -10.79
C ASP A 102 -47.43 1.23 -12.16
N SER A 103 -48.52 0.52 -12.46
CA SER A 103 -48.74 -0.21 -13.70
C SER A 103 -48.74 0.70 -14.98
N ASN A 104 -48.75 2.00 -14.84
CA ASN A 104 -48.64 2.98 -15.93
C ASN A 104 -47.23 3.62 -15.99
N ASN A 105 -46.26 3.05 -15.30
CA ASN A 105 -44.90 3.58 -15.15
C ASN A 105 -44.83 4.97 -14.49
N LYS A 106 -45.88 5.36 -13.72
CA LYS A 106 -45.88 6.61 -13.00
C LYS A 106 -45.20 6.42 -11.64
N ILE A 107 -44.24 7.28 -11.30
CA ILE A 107 -43.59 7.31 -10.01
C ILE A 107 -44.61 7.67 -8.92
N VAL A 108 -44.76 6.78 -7.92
CA VAL A 108 -45.63 6.98 -6.75
C VAL A 108 -44.84 7.29 -5.49
N LYS A 109 -43.56 6.89 -5.45
CA LYS A 109 -42.64 7.16 -4.36
C LYS A 109 -41.20 7.19 -4.88
N THR A 110 -40.34 8.05 -4.30
CA THR A 110 -38.90 8.06 -4.52
C THR A 110 -38.19 7.85 -3.19
N TYR A 111 -37.02 7.24 -3.26
CA TYR A 111 -36.10 7.11 -2.15
C TYR A 111 -34.95 8.10 -2.30
N GLU A 112 -34.46 8.64 -1.20
CA GLU A 112 -33.40 9.63 -1.17
C GLU A 112 -32.02 8.96 -1.17
N TYR A 113 -31.18 9.32 -2.16
CA TYR A 113 -29.81 8.84 -2.24
C TYR A 113 -28.97 9.33 -1.04
N GLY A 114 -28.13 8.46 -0.47
CA GLY A 114 -27.34 8.76 0.72
C GLY A 114 -28.10 8.67 2.05
N VAL A 115 -29.45 8.55 2.00
CA VAL A 115 -30.32 8.36 3.17
C VAL A 115 -30.96 6.96 3.16
N ASN A 116 -31.53 6.58 2.03
CA ASN A 116 -32.23 5.31 1.87
C ASN A 116 -31.40 4.25 1.15
N TYR A 117 -30.53 4.67 0.24
CA TYR A 117 -29.70 3.78 -0.57
C TYR A 117 -28.39 4.45 -1.02
N LYS A 118 -27.42 3.60 -1.38
CA LYS A 118 -26.19 3.95 -2.11
C LYS A 118 -25.86 2.84 -3.11
N GLU A 119 -25.13 3.21 -4.15
CA GLU A 119 -24.54 2.26 -5.08
C GLU A 119 -23.44 1.42 -4.41
N SER A 120 -23.27 0.23 -4.92
CA SER A 120 -22.07 -0.59 -4.68
C SER A 120 -21.58 -1.10 -6.02
N LEU A 121 -20.38 -0.71 -6.41
CA LEU A 121 -19.81 -0.98 -7.75
C LEU A 121 -19.16 -2.37 -7.85
N LEU A 122 -19.52 -3.31 -6.99
CA LEU A 122 -19.12 -4.71 -7.12
C LEU A 122 -19.66 -5.25 -8.44
N ASN A 123 -18.76 -5.53 -9.37
CA ASN A 123 -19.07 -6.08 -10.69
C ASN A 123 -20.28 -5.39 -11.38
N PHE A 124 -20.20 -4.07 -11.49
CA PHE A 124 -21.23 -3.23 -12.06
C PHE A 124 -21.30 -3.42 -13.60
N ARG A 125 -22.36 -4.10 -14.08
CA ARG A 125 -22.55 -4.39 -15.52
C ARG A 125 -23.74 -3.71 -16.14
N ILE A 126 -24.76 -3.37 -15.35
CA ILE A 126 -25.93 -2.64 -15.78
C ILE A 126 -26.12 -1.43 -14.89
N ASN A 127 -26.70 -0.37 -15.44
CA ASN A 127 -26.95 0.87 -14.71
C ASN A 127 -28.42 1.13 -14.39
N GLU A 128 -29.35 0.37 -14.97
CA GLU A 128 -30.76 0.50 -14.68
C GLU A 128 -31.50 -0.84 -14.74
N ILE A 129 -32.61 -0.90 -14.02
CA ILE A 129 -33.57 -2.00 -14.07
C ILE A 129 -34.94 -1.54 -13.62
N ASN A 130 -35.99 -2.10 -14.22
CA ASN A 130 -37.37 -2.01 -13.74
C ASN A 130 -37.88 -3.42 -13.48
N PHE A 131 -38.19 -3.79 -12.24
CA PHE A 131 -38.57 -5.14 -11.87
C PHE A 131 -39.82 -5.16 -10.99
N ASN A 132 -40.47 -6.30 -10.96
CA ASN A 132 -41.68 -6.54 -10.17
C ASN A 132 -41.58 -7.83 -9.35
N GLN A 133 -42.65 -8.21 -8.65
CA GLN A 133 -42.65 -9.37 -7.76
C GLN A 133 -42.27 -10.68 -8.48
N SER A 134 -42.56 -10.85 -9.79
CA SER A 134 -42.25 -12.09 -10.52
C SER A 134 -40.74 -12.31 -10.76
N ASP A 135 -39.95 -11.24 -10.71
CA ASP A 135 -38.50 -11.27 -10.93
C ASP A 135 -37.70 -11.64 -9.65
N ILE A 136 -38.39 -11.68 -8.50
CA ILE A 136 -37.76 -12.04 -7.23
C ILE A 136 -37.38 -13.52 -7.24
N ARG A 137 -36.10 -13.81 -7.02
CA ARG A 137 -35.58 -15.19 -6.83
C ARG A 137 -35.43 -15.58 -5.39
N SER A 138 -34.95 -14.65 -4.55
CA SER A 138 -34.93 -14.84 -3.11
C SER A 138 -35.09 -13.49 -2.39
N LYS A 139 -35.69 -13.53 -1.20
CA LYS A 139 -35.78 -12.38 -0.30
C LYS A 139 -35.64 -12.82 1.16
N ASN A 140 -34.99 -11.98 1.95
CA ASN A 140 -34.93 -12.12 3.39
C ASN A 140 -34.84 -10.72 4.04
N THR A 141 -34.61 -10.65 5.35
CA THR A 141 -34.54 -9.37 6.08
C THR A 141 -33.34 -8.49 5.72
N ASN A 142 -32.34 -9.05 5.04
CA ASN A 142 -31.06 -8.38 4.76
C ASN A 142 -30.74 -8.29 3.26
N SER A 143 -31.47 -9.00 2.40
CA SER A 143 -31.23 -8.99 0.97
C SER A 143 -32.46 -9.30 0.14
N LEU A 144 -32.48 -8.76 -1.08
CA LEU A 144 -33.45 -9.03 -2.12
C LEU A 144 -32.67 -9.31 -3.40
N TYR A 145 -32.82 -10.52 -3.94
CA TYR A 145 -32.17 -10.98 -5.15
C TYR A 145 -33.18 -11.02 -6.30
N ILE A 146 -32.86 -10.31 -7.36
CA ILE A 146 -33.66 -10.12 -8.56
C ILE A 146 -32.93 -10.81 -9.72
N LEU A 147 -33.68 -11.52 -10.55
CA LEU A 147 -33.24 -11.98 -11.85
C LEU A 147 -34.25 -11.46 -12.86
N ASP A 148 -33.83 -10.48 -13.66
CA ASP A 148 -34.65 -9.93 -14.71
C ASP A 148 -35.12 -11.02 -15.67
N SER A 149 -36.39 -11.02 -16.00
CA SER A 149 -37.00 -12.02 -16.88
C SER A 149 -36.77 -11.76 -18.37
N GLU A 150 -36.32 -10.55 -18.74
CA GLU A 150 -36.10 -10.13 -20.12
C GLU A 150 -34.66 -10.44 -20.58
N ASP A 151 -33.66 -10.03 -19.79
CA ASP A 151 -32.25 -10.13 -20.19
C ASP A 151 -31.40 -11.03 -19.25
N ASN A 152 -32.00 -11.57 -18.19
CA ASN A 152 -31.34 -12.36 -17.13
C ASN A 152 -30.36 -11.56 -16.27
N SER A 153 -30.43 -10.24 -16.24
CA SER A 153 -29.61 -9.42 -15.36
C SER A 153 -29.90 -9.70 -13.89
N LYS A 154 -28.85 -9.74 -13.10
CA LYS A 154 -28.89 -10.08 -11.67
C LYS A 154 -28.68 -8.84 -10.83
N VAL A 155 -29.68 -8.45 -10.06
CA VAL A 155 -29.60 -7.28 -9.17
C VAL A 155 -29.77 -7.68 -7.73
N ILE A 156 -28.93 -7.14 -6.87
CA ILE A 156 -28.90 -7.47 -5.45
C ILE A 156 -29.06 -6.20 -4.63
N PHE A 157 -30.18 -6.05 -3.95
CA PHE A 157 -30.34 -5.10 -2.85
C PHE A 157 -29.90 -5.77 -1.55
N PHE A 158 -29.07 -5.08 -0.76
CA PHE A 158 -28.57 -5.65 0.49
C PHE A 158 -28.46 -4.58 1.59
N THR A 159 -28.48 -5.04 2.84
CA THR A 159 -28.30 -4.17 4.01
C THR A 159 -26.99 -4.49 4.69
N SER A 160 -26.32 -3.47 5.23
CA SER A 160 -25.19 -3.65 6.12
C SER A 160 -25.62 -4.18 7.48
N ILE A 161 -24.72 -4.86 8.21
CA ILE A 161 -25.01 -5.41 9.54
C ILE A 161 -25.45 -4.32 10.51
N ASP A 162 -24.78 -3.18 10.49
CA ASP A 162 -25.03 -1.99 11.32
C ASP A 162 -26.10 -1.06 10.75
N ASN A 163 -26.76 -1.45 9.67
CA ASN A 163 -27.78 -0.65 8.95
C ASN A 163 -27.25 0.68 8.38
N SER A 164 -25.92 0.85 8.28
CA SER A 164 -25.33 2.01 7.62
C SER A 164 -25.28 1.81 6.10
N LEU A 165 -25.36 2.92 5.35
CA LEU A 165 -25.09 2.89 3.92
C LEU A 165 -23.60 2.95 3.67
N LYS A 166 -23.07 1.94 2.97
CA LYS A 166 -21.66 1.82 2.62
C LYS A 166 -21.48 1.96 1.12
N PHE A 167 -20.53 2.79 0.75
CA PHE A 167 -20.05 2.89 -0.62
C PHE A 167 -18.90 1.92 -0.85
N ARG A 168 -18.85 1.32 -2.04
CA ARG A 168 -17.74 0.49 -2.47
C ARG A 168 -17.56 0.61 -3.97
N SER A 169 -16.37 0.93 -4.43
CA SER A 169 -16.03 1.04 -5.85
C SER A 169 -15.06 -0.07 -6.31
N SER A 170 -15.06 -1.20 -5.64
CA SER A 170 -14.28 -2.38 -6.06
C SER A 170 -14.98 -3.15 -7.17
N PHE A 171 -14.20 -3.71 -8.07
CA PHE A 171 -14.63 -4.47 -9.24
C PHE A 171 -14.16 -5.93 -9.14
N PHE A 172 -15.10 -6.87 -8.97
CA PHE A 172 -14.80 -8.30 -8.94
C PHE A 172 -15.44 -9.00 -10.13
N ASP A 173 -14.63 -9.53 -11.03
CA ASP A 173 -15.10 -10.18 -12.27
C ASP A 173 -15.94 -11.43 -12.01
N ASP A 174 -15.78 -12.07 -10.86
CA ASP A 174 -16.49 -13.27 -10.40
C ASP A 174 -17.69 -12.97 -9.49
N SER A 175 -18.04 -11.72 -9.26
CA SER A 175 -19.24 -11.34 -8.51
C SER A 175 -20.50 -11.89 -9.18
N GLU A 176 -21.43 -12.38 -8.37
CA GLU A 176 -22.68 -12.99 -8.86
C GLU A 176 -23.64 -11.99 -9.52
N GLY A 177 -23.74 -10.77 -8.97
CA GLY A 177 -24.68 -9.75 -9.42
C GLY A 177 -24.10 -8.80 -10.48
N ASP A 178 -24.97 -8.26 -11.32
CA ASP A 178 -24.67 -7.25 -12.34
C ASP A 178 -24.82 -5.82 -11.79
N LEU A 179 -25.63 -5.64 -10.75
CA LEU A 179 -25.81 -4.38 -10.03
C LEU A 179 -26.05 -4.67 -8.55
N TYR A 180 -25.33 -3.97 -7.70
CA TYR A 180 -25.48 -4.05 -6.25
C TYR A 180 -25.91 -2.70 -5.68
N ILE A 181 -26.94 -2.71 -4.85
CA ILE A 181 -27.47 -1.49 -4.19
C ILE A 181 -27.53 -1.73 -2.68
N ASN A 182 -26.77 -0.95 -1.93
CA ASN A 182 -26.85 -0.96 -0.48
C ASN A 182 -28.03 -0.11 -0.03
N VAL A 183 -28.96 -0.68 0.73
CA VAL A 183 -30.16 -0.01 1.23
C VAL A 183 -30.24 -0.12 2.75
N THR A 184 -30.99 0.78 3.40
CA THR A 184 -31.34 0.60 4.81
C THR A 184 -32.36 -0.55 4.98
N LYS A 185 -32.44 -1.15 6.17
CA LYS A 185 -33.41 -2.22 6.48
C LYS A 185 -34.85 -1.76 6.27
N GLU A 186 -35.13 -0.51 6.64
CA GLU A 186 -36.44 0.12 6.47
C GLU A 186 -36.79 0.26 4.99
N THR A 187 -35.82 0.70 4.17
CA THR A 187 -36.00 0.82 2.72
C THR A 187 -36.21 -0.54 2.06
N LEU A 188 -35.43 -1.57 2.47
CA LEU A 188 -35.61 -2.92 1.93
C LEU A 188 -36.98 -3.50 2.25
N ALA A 189 -37.42 -3.35 3.50
CA ALA A 189 -38.76 -3.81 3.92
C ALA A 189 -39.88 -3.11 3.15
N ASP A 190 -39.76 -1.79 2.96
CA ASP A 190 -40.73 -0.97 2.23
C ASP A 190 -40.77 -1.34 0.73
N ILE A 191 -39.63 -1.57 0.09
CA ILE A 191 -39.54 -2.07 -1.30
C ILE A 191 -40.30 -3.42 -1.41
N ILE A 192 -40.06 -4.34 -0.49
CA ILE A 192 -40.70 -5.66 -0.50
C ILE A 192 -42.22 -5.53 -0.38
N LEU A 193 -42.72 -4.65 0.50
CA LEU A 193 -44.17 -4.41 0.65
C LEU A 193 -44.81 -3.84 -0.64
N TYR A 194 -44.17 -2.87 -1.30
CA TYR A 194 -44.68 -2.36 -2.56
C TYR A 194 -44.72 -3.39 -3.67
N LEU A 195 -43.71 -4.28 -3.74
CA LEU A 195 -43.71 -5.37 -4.70
C LEU A 195 -44.84 -6.38 -4.41
N GLU A 196 -45.14 -6.68 -3.13
CA GLU A 196 -46.26 -7.53 -2.71
C GLU A 196 -47.60 -6.90 -3.04
N ASP A 197 -47.72 -5.57 -3.01
CA ASP A 197 -48.90 -4.81 -3.37
C ASP A 197 -49.05 -4.60 -4.90
N GLY A 198 -48.16 -5.21 -5.72
CA GLY A 198 -48.25 -5.22 -7.18
C GLY A 198 -47.63 -4.00 -7.88
N TYR A 199 -46.84 -3.22 -7.19
CA TYR A 199 -46.01 -2.16 -7.79
C TYR A 199 -44.74 -2.74 -8.37
N SER A 200 -44.05 -1.95 -9.20
CA SER A 200 -42.68 -2.24 -9.68
C SER A 200 -41.69 -1.29 -9.03
N ILE A 201 -40.43 -1.67 -9.04
CA ILE A 201 -39.31 -0.86 -8.57
C ILE A 201 -38.43 -0.53 -9.76
N TYR A 202 -38.20 0.76 -9.96
CA TYR A 202 -37.25 1.27 -10.93
C TYR A 202 -36.02 1.80 -10.23
N THR A 203 -34.85 1.41 -10.69
CA THR A 203 -33.59 1.96 -10.19
C THR A 203 -32.68 2.33 -11.36
N TYR A 204 -31.99 3.44 -11.21
CA TYR A 204 -30.97 3.92 -12.11
C TYR A 204 -29.78 4.47 -11.32
N ILE A 205 -28.59 3.98 -11.64
CA ILE A 205 -27.32 4.43 -11.06
C ILE A 205 -26.47 4.98 -12.21
N PRO A 206 -26.09 6.28 -12.23
CA PRO A 206 -25.49 6.96 -13.38
C PRO A 206 -24.00 6.59 -13.56
N TYR A 207 -23.72 5.32 -13.72
CA TYR A 207 -22.41 4.81 -14.09
C TYR A 207 -22.52 3.89 -15.31
N GLU A 208 -21.46 3.86 -16.09
CA GLU A 208 -21.23 2.81 -17.08
C GLU A 208 -19.84 2.21 -16.93
N VAL A 209 -19.63 1.04 -17.47
CA VAL A 209 -18.31 0.39 -17.48
C VAL A 209 -17.65 0.63 -18.83
N GLN A 210 -16.44 1.17 -18.80
CA GLN A 210 -15.62 1.37 -20.00
C GLN A 210 -14.25 0.71 -19.81
N GLU A 211 -13.77 0.04 -20.86
CA GLU A 211 -12.38 -0.39 -20.91
C GLU A 211 -11.47 0.83 -21.04
N LYS A 212 -10.47 0.93 -20.16
CA LYS A 212 -9.52 2.04 -20.11
C LYS A 212 -8.09 1.55 -19.98
N THR A 213 -7.17 2.28 -20.59
CA THR A 213 -5.73 2.11 -20.38
C THR A 213 -5.30 2.78 -19.11
N LEU A 214 -4.84 2.00 -18.15
CA LEU A 214 -4.22 2.48 -16.90
C LEU A 214 -2.72 2.25 -16.89
N ASN A 215 -2.03 2.90 -15.97
CA ASN A 215 -0.58 2.79 -15.84
C ASN A 215 -0.17 2.44 -14.42
N ASN A 216 0.66 1.41 -14.28
CA ASN A 216 1.58 1.29 -13.15
C ASN A 216 2.76 2.24 -13.32
N VAL A 217 3.41 2.64 -12.24
CA VAL A 217 4.62 3.47 -12.29
C VAL A 217 5.80 2.67 -11.73
N ILE A 218 6.81 2.42 -12.59
CA ILE A 218 7.90 1.51 -12.26
C ILE A 218 9.24 2.24 -12.34
N GLY A 219 9.97 2.23 -11.22
CA GLY A 219 11.33 2.74 -11.12
C GLY A 219 12.34 1.62 -10.84
N LEU A 220 13.54 1.76 -11.38
CA LEU A 220 14.66 0.84 -11.21
C LEU A 220 15.84 1.55 -10.56
N LEU A 221 16.40 0.96 -9.51
CA LEU A 221 17.72 1.28 -9.01
C LEU A 221 18.67 0.15 -9.37
N LYS A 222 19.56 0.40 -10.35
CA LYS A 222 20.55 -0.59 -10.76
C LYS A 222 21.54 -0.91 -9.65
N GLY A 223 21.79 -2.21 -9.48
CA GLY A 223 22.79 -2.76 -8.60
C GLY A 223 24.15 -2.97 -9.29
N LYS A 224 25.11 -3.49 -8.53
CA LYS A 224 26.41 -3.90 -9.05
C LYS A 224 26.32 -5.15 -9.93
N ASN A 225 25.33 -6.01 -9.67
CA ASN A 225 25.15 -7.28 -10.36
C ASN A 225 23.67 -7.51 -10.72
N SER A 226 23.30 -7.12 -11.94
CA SER A 226 21.95 -7.30 -12.48
C SER A 226 21.63 -8.74 -12.89
N SER A 227 22.55 -9.70 -12.71
CA SER A 227 22.26 -11.13 -12.90
C SER A 227 21.67 -11.80 -11.65
N LEU A 228 21.73 -11.14 -10.50
CA LEU A 228 21.03 -11.58 -9.30
C LEU A 228 19.54 -11.28 -9.42
N PRO A 229 18.65 -12.12 -8.86
CA PRO A 229 17.23 -11.77 -8.76
C PRO A 229 17.04 -10.40 -8.10
N PRO A 230 16.27 -9.48 -8.68
CA PRO A 230 16.06 -8.16 -8.09
C PRO A 230 15.26 -8.25 -6.79
N LEU A 231 15.35 -7.21 -5.95
CA LEU A 231 14.41 -6.97 -4.88
C LEU A 231 13.23 -6.16 -5.44
N VAL A 232 11.98 -6.58 -5.19
CA VAL A 232 10.79 -5.83 -5.61
C VAL A 232 10.12 -5.22 -4.39
N LEU A 233 9.92 -3.90 -4.43
CA LEU A 233 9.21 -3.12 -3.42
C LEU A 233 8.00 -2.48 -4.08
N SER A 234 6.80 -2.67 -3.54
CA SER A 234 5.56 -2.21 -4.19
C SER A 234 4.54 -1.61 -3.22
N ALA A 235 3.61 -0.85 -3.77
CA ALA A 235 2.40 -0.36 -3.12
C ALA A 235 1.40 0.03 -4.21
N HIS A 236 0.08 -0.05 -3.97
CA HIS A 236 -0.88 0.56 -4.89
C HIS A 236 -1.13 2.02 -4.53
N PHE A 237 -1.58 2.80 -5.52
CA PHE A 237 -1.82 4.23 -5.34
C PHE A 237 -3.25 4.67 -5.65
N ASP A 238 -4.08 3.81 -6.24
CA ASP A 238 -5.50 4.05 -6.43
C ASP A 238 -6.28 3.91 -5.11
N HIS A 239 -7.52 4.38 -5.10
CA HIS A 239 -8.48 4.18 -4.02
C HIS A 239 -9.91 4.31 -4.57
N VAL A 240 -10.92 4.26 -3.72
CA VAL A 240 -12.32 4.07 -4.11
C VAL A 240 -13.03 5.31 -4.69
N GLY A 241 -12.43 6.49 -4.68
CA GLY A 241 -12.97 7.66 -5.39
C GLY A 241 -13.94 8.51 -4.59
N THR A 242 -15.03 8.92 -5.26
CA THR A 242 -16.06 9.85 -4.74
C THR A 242 -17.43 9.25 -5.01
N ASP A 243 -18.35 9.29 -4.05
CA ASP A 243 -19.74 8.85 -4.24
C ASP A 243 -20.59 9.88 -4.99
N LEU A 244 -21.81 9.49 -5.35
CA LEU A 244 -22.75 10.34 -6.12
C LEU A 244 -23.23 11.60 -5.38
N ASN A 245 -23.00 11.72 -4.07
CA ASN A 245 -23.21 12.96 -3.31
C ASN A 245 -21.98 13.88 -3.30
N GLY A 246 -20.88 13.48 -3.95
CA GLY A 246 -19.61 14.21 -3.93
C GLY A 246 -18.82 14.01 -2.64
N THR A 247 -19.13 13.00 -1.84
CA THR A 247 -18.31 12.63 -0.67
C THR A 247 -17.01 12.01 -1.13
N ILE A 248 -15.88 12.63 -0.79
CA ILE A 248 -14.55 12.14 -1.15
C ILE A 248 -14.10 11.09 -0.13
N TYR A 249 -13.63 9.95 -0.62
CA TYR A 249 -12.97 8.90 0.13
C TYR A 249 -11.47 9.09 -0.04
N SER A 250 -10.85 9.72 0.94
CA SER A 250 -9.48 10.25 0.81
C SER A 250 -8.41 9.17 0.71
N GLY A 251 -8.61 8.00 1.34
CA GLY A 251 -7.66 6.89 1.30
C GLY A 251 -6.28 7.28 1.81
N ALA A 252 -6.20 7.84 3.02
CA ALA A 252 -4.92 8.25 3.60
C ALA A 252 -4.10 7.04 4.05
N LEU A 253 -4.75 6.12 4.78
CA LEU A 253 -4.14 4.85 5.17
C LEU A 253 -4.15 3.88 3.99
N ASP A 254 -5.26 3.79 3.27
CA ASP A 254 -5.50 2.90 2.14
C ASP A 254 -5.57 3.68 0.79
N ASN A 255 -4.50 3.76 -0.04
CA ASN A 255 -3.15 3.38 0.29
C ASN A 255 -2.17 4.51 -0.09
N ALA A 256 -2.57 5.78 0.18
CA ALA A 256 -1.60 6.87 0.08
C ALA A 256 -0.39 6.63 1.00
N SER A 257 -0.60 5.91 2.12
CA SER A 257 0.44 5.60 3.10
C SER A 257 1.51 4.68 2.54
N GLY A 258 1.15 3.54 1.96
CA GLY A 258 2.08 2.59 1.35
C GLY A 258 2.82 3.21 0.17
N THR A 259 2.12 3.95 -0.69
CA THR A 259 2.72 4.67 -1.82
C THR A 259 3.74 5.71 -1.36
N SER A 260 3.41 6.52 -0.35
CA SER A 260 4.30 7.53 0.20
C SER A 260 5.51 6.91 0.90
N PHE A 261 5.30 5.79 1.59
CA PHE A 261 6.36 5.00 2.20
C PHE A 261 7.31 4.44 1.13
N LEU A 262 6.79 3.88 0.04
CA LEU A 262 7.57 3.37 -1.09
C LEU A 262 8.47 4.45 -1.69
N ILE A 263 7.95 5.65 -1.92
CA ILE A 263 8.70 6.79 -2.47
C ILE A 263 9.84 7.20 -1.51
N GLU A 264 9.56 7.36 -0.22
CA GLU A 264 10.60 7.77 0.74
C GLU A 264 11.61 6.64 0.99
N LEU A 265 11.18 5.37 0.93
CA LEU A 265 12.07 4.21 0.98
C LEU A 265 13.00 4.16 -0.24
N ALA A 266 12.50 4.47 -1.44
CA ALA A 266 13.33 4.59 -2.64
C ALA A 266 14.42 5.67 -2.49
N LYS A 267 14.04 6.84 -1.98
CA LYS A 267 14.97 7.93 -1.68
C LYS A 267 16.01 7.53 -0.63
N TYR A 268 15.58 6.86 0.43
CA TYR A 268 16.47 6.33 1.45
C TYR A 268 17.49 5.34 0.86
N ILE A 269 17.04 4.36 0.08
CA ILE A 269 17.89 3.34 -0.53
C ILE A 269 18.88 3.97 -1.52
N LYS A 270 18.42 4.90 -2.36
CA LYS A 270 19.30 5.65 -3.29
C LYS A 270 20.44 6.36 -2.55
N ASN A 271 20.16 6.94 -1.38
CA ASN A 271 21.15 7.62 -0.54
C ASN A 271 22.18 6.68 0.10
N LEU A 272 21.87 5.38 0.25
CA LEU A 272 22.83 4.39 0.72
C LEU A 272 23.94 4.13 -0.30
N GLY A 273 23.69 4.41 -1.59
CA GLY A 273 24.60 4.16 -2.71
C GLY A 273 24.14 2.96 -3.56
N THR A 274 25.04 2.42 -4.40
CA THR A 274 24.73 1.31 -5.30
C THR A 274 24.52 0.01 -4.54
N PRO A 275 23.34 -0.64 -4.65
CA PRO A 275 23.08 -1.93 -4.03
C PRO A 275 23.83 -3.07 -4.73
N ASP A 276 23.86 -4.24 -4.12
CA ASP A 276 24.54 -5.42 -4.68
C ASP A 276 23.74 -6.05 -5.84
N ARG A 277 22.41 -5.89 -5.83
CA ARG A 277 21.42 -6.35 -6.85
C ARG A 277 20.51 -5.22 -7.27
N ASP A 278 19.83 -5.37 -8.37
CA ASP A 278 18.81 -4.42 -8.81
C ASP A 278 17.64 -4.35 -7.79
N ILE A 279 17.06 -3.15 -7.66
CA ILE A 279 15.86 -2.93 -6.85
C ILE A 279 14.80 -2.28 -7.73
N ILE A 280 13.65 -2.92 -7.83
CA ILE A 280 12.48 -2.43 -8.57
C ILE A 280 11.51 -1.81 -7.57
N PHE A 281 11.08 -0.59 -7.85
CA PHE A 281 10.02 0.11 -7.13
C PHE A 281 8.79 0.15 -8.03
N ALA A 282 7.70 -0.47 -7.61
CA ALA A 282 6.48 -0.60 -8.40
C ALA A 282 5.30 0.02 -7.64
N ALA A 283 4.78 1.14 -8.16
CA ALA A 283 3.51 1.69 -7.71
C ALA A 283 2.41 1.14 -8.63
N PHE A 284 1.55 0.30 -8.08
CA PHE A 284 0.47 -0.37 -8.81
C PHE A 284 -0.78 0.48 -8.87
N ASN A 285 -1.57 0.29 -9.91
CA ASN A 285 -2.85 0.93 -10.13
C ASN A 285 -3.96 -0.10 -10.18
N ALA A 286 -5.19 0.30 -9.89
CA ALA A 286 -6.37 -0.56 -9.96
C ALA A 286 -6.28 -1.82 -9.06
N GLU A 287 -5.70 -1.67 -7.87
CA GLU A 287 -5.80 -2.68 -6.81
C GLU A 287 -7.25 -2.84 -6.41
N GLU A 288 -7.95 -1.73 -6.17
CA GLU A 288 -9.36 -1.64 -5.77
C GLU A 288 -10.33 -2.18 -6.85
N LEU A 289 -9.85 -2.28 -8.09
CA LEU A 289 -10.57 -2.90 -9.20
C LEU A 289 -10.25 -4.40 -9.35
N GLY A 290 -9.62 -5.03 -8.36
CA GLY A 290 -9.28 -6.45 -8.31
C GLY A 290 -7.85 -6.77 -8.74
N LEU A 291 -6.86 -6.09 -8.15
CA LEU A 291 -5.42 -6.37 -8.29
C LEU A 291 -4.92 -6.29 -9.74
N LYS A 292 -5.55 -5.43 -10.57
CA LYS A 292 -5.30 -5.43 -12.03
C LYS A 292 -3.88 -5.00 -12.39
N GLY A 293 -3.36 -3.99 -11.70
CA GLY A 293 -1.99 -3.48 -11.95
C GLY A 293 -0.91 -4.47 -11.56
N SER A 294 -0.99 -5.05 -10.37
CA SER A 294 -0.02 -6.05 -9.91
C SER A 294 -0.10 -7.33 -10.74
N SER A 295 -1.30 -7.74 -11.16
CA SER A 295 -1.49 -8.87 -12.09
C SER A 295 -0.81 -8.63 -13.44
N ALA A 296 -1.02 -7.45 -14.04
CA ALA A 296 -0.38 -7.06 -15.30
C ALA A 296 1.15 -6.95 -15.17
N PHE A 297 1.65 -6.47 -14.02
CA PHE A 297 3.08 -6.43 -13.75
C PHE A 297 3.66 -7.84 -13.61
N ALA A 298 3.04 -8.67 -12.78
CA ALA A 298 3.49 -10.05 -12.56
C ALA A 298 3.49 -10.85 -13.85
N GLU A 299 2.49 -10.70 -14.72
CA GLU A 299 2.42 -11.34 -16.02
C GLU A 299 3.56 -10.89 -16.93
N LYS A 300 3.74 -9.60 -17.10
CA LYS A 300 4.74 -9.04 -18.03
C LYS A 300 6.19 -9.33 -17.59
N TYR A 301 6.46 -9.27 -16.29
CA TYR A 301 7.84 -9.29 -15.77
C TYR A 301 8.20 -10.58 -15.03
N ALA A 302 7.35 -11.62 -15.01
CA ALA A 302 7.63 -12.89 -14.31
C ALA A 302 9.04 -13.43 -14.59
N HIS A 303 9.51 -13.36 -15.86
CA HIS A 303 10.83 -13.82 -16.25
C HIS A 303 11.98 -12.95 -15.69
N LYS A 304 11.77 -11.64 -15.49
CA LYS A 304 12.77 -10.72 -14.94
C LYS A 304 12.86 -10.81 -13.40
N ILE A 305 11.75 -11.16 -12.75
CA ILE A 305 11.64 -11.21 -11.29
C ILE A 305 11.65 -12.64 -10.74
N ASN A 306 12.00 -13.63 -11.55
CA ASN A 306 12.11 -15.01 -11.07
C ASN A 306 13.16 -15.14 -9.96
N GLY A 307 12.78 -15.75 -8.83
CA GLY A 307 13.59 -15.84 -7.63
C GLY A 307 13.72 -14.54 -6.82
N SER A 308 12.93 -13.52 -7.16
CA SER A 308 12.84 -12.29 -6.39
C SER A 308 12.06 -12.47 -5.10
N GLU A 309 12.37 -11.63 -4.12
CA GLU A 309 11.54 -11.39 -2.94
C GLU A 309 10.73 -10.12 -3.17
N ILE A 310 9.41 -10.19 -2.96
CA ILE A 310 8.49 -9.09 -3.23
C ILE A 310 7.88 -8.63 -1.91
N TYR A 311 8.04 -7.36 -1.61
CA TYR A 311 7.51 -6.70 -0.42
C TYR A 311 6.54 -5.61 -0.84
N ASN A 312 5.27 -5.86 -0.63
CA ASN A 312 4.21 -4.89 -0.85
C ASN A 312 3.92 -4.11 0.44
N PHE A 313 3.58 -2.84 0.33
CA PHE A 313 3.23 -1.96 1.44
C PHE A 313 1.80 -1.49 1.25
N ASP A 314 0.96 -1.88 2.19
CA ASP A 314 -0.45 -1.57 2.13
C ASP A 314 -0.95 -1.20 3.53
N MET A 315 -1.58 -0.02 3.65
CA MET A 315 -2.06 0.49 4.94
C MET A 315 -0.95 0.59 6.00
N ILE A 316 0.14 1.30 5.71
CA ILE A 316 1.25 1.55 6.63
C ILE A 316 1.05 2.86 7.36
N GLY A 317 1.03 2.85 8.69
CA GLY A 317 0.99 4.07 9.48
C GLY A 317 -0.30 4.29 10.26
N SER A 318 -1.00 3.24 10.62
CA SER A 318 -2.10 3.31 11.58
C SER A 318 -1.58 3.70 12.98
N PHE A 319 -2.39 3.65 14.02
CA PHE A 319 -1.94 4.08 15.34
C PHE A 319 -1.03 3.06 16.05
N ASP A 320 -0.28 3.53 17.05
CA ASP A 320 0.77 2.74 17.72
C ASP A 320 0.29 1.44 18.39
N GLY A 321 -0.99 1.35 18.72
CA GLY A 321 -1.58 0.17 19.39
C GLY A 321 -1.81 -1.02 18.45
N ILE A 322 -1.74 -0.83 17.13
CA ILE A 322 -1.92 -1.90 16.14
C ILE A 322 -0.55 -2.46 15.73
N PRO A 323 -0.33 -3.78 15.87
CA PRO A 323 0.93 -4.40 15.44
C PRO A 323 1.04 -4.42 13.92
N LEU A 324 2.27 -4.30 13.41
CA LEU A 324 2.55 -4.57 12.01
C LEU A 324 2.21 -6.02 11.68
N CYS A 325 1.54 -6.27 10.57
CA CYS A 325 1.20 -7.60 10.09
C CYS A 325 2.10 -8.02 8.94
N ILE A 326 2.45 -9.30 8.91
CA ILE A 326 2.97 -9.98 7.73
C ILE A 326 1.77 -10.66 7.07
N MET A 327 1.26 -10.07 5.99
CA MET A 327 0.17 -10.66 5.20
C MET A 327 0.76 -11.46 4.05
N SER A 328 0.21 -12.65 3.80
CA SER A 328 0.57 -13.52 2.67
C SER A 328 -0.66 -14.32 2.24
N GLY A 329 -0.56 -15.05 1.13
CA GLY A 329 -1.67 -15.78 0.55
C GLY A 329 -2.38 -16.72 1.53
N SER A 330 -3.67 -16.95 1.31
CA SER A 330 -4.55 -17.76 2.19
C SER A 330 -4.04 -19.20 2.40
N ASN A 331 -3.28 -19.75 1.46
CA ASN A 331 -2.66 -21.06 1.54
C ASN A 331 -1.26 -21.05 2.18
N ASN A 332 -0.70 -19.88 2.48
CA ASN A 332 0.60 -19.74 3.12
C ASN A 332 0.50 -19.94 4.64
N THR A 333 1.66 -20.10 5.28
CA THR A 333 1.77 -20.33 6.73
C THR A 333 2.93 -19.52 7.30
N ALA A 334 3.06 -19.51 8.63
CA ALA A 334 4.20 -18.91 9.31
C ALA A 334 5.56 -19.55 8.93
N GLN A 335 5.57 -20.73 8.31
CA GLN A 335 6.74 -21.45 7.81
C GLN A 335 7.04 -21.18 6.33
N SER A 336 6.17 -20.46 5.61
CA SER A 336 6.47 -20.04 4.23
C SER A 336 7.75 -19.21 4.19
N PRO A 337 8.64 -19.41 3.19
CA PRO A 337 10.03 -18.93 3.26
C PRO A 337 10.18 -17.44 3.60
N LEU A 338 9.49 -16.57 2.84
CA LEU A 338 9.58 -15.13 3.05
C LEU A 338 8.90 -14.68 4.35
N VAL A 339 7.79 -15.33 4.74
CA VAL A 339 7.07 -15.07 5.99
C VAL A 339 7.95 -15.40 7.20
N ASP A 340 8.59 -16.59 7.24
CA ASP A 340 9.48 -17.01 8.32
C ASP A 340 10.72 -16.11 8.41
N LYS A 341 11.27 -15.74 7.28
CA LYS A 341 12.42 -14.81 7.19
C LYS A 341 12.10 -13.46 7.82
N LEU A 342 10.94 -12.84 7.49
CA LEU A 342 10.48 -11.60 8.09
C LEU A 342 10.21 -11.76 9.59
N ALA A 343 9.46 -12.79 9.96
CA ALA A 343 9.15 -13.08 11.35
C ALA A 343 10.40 -13.28 12.21
N THR A 344 11.42 -13.93 11.67
CA THR A 344 12.73 -14.13 12.34
C THR A 344 13.43 -12.79 12.58
N VAL A 345 13.45 -11.91 11.58
CA VAL A 345 14.02 -10.55 11.75
C VAL A 345 13.27 -9.77 12.82
N MET A 346 11.92 -9.77 12.78
CA MET A 346 11.11 -9.05 13.76
C MET A 346 11.32 -9.58 15.18
N LYS A 347 11.31 -10.90 15.37
CA LYS A 347 11.57 -11.56 16.68
C LYS A 347 12.94 -11.18 17.22
N ASN A 348 13.98 -11.28 16.41
CA ASN A 348 15.36 -10.99 16.81
C ASN A 348 15.55 -9.52 17.22
N ASN A 349 14.77 -8.60 16.65
CA ASN A 349 14.80 -7.17 16.94
C ASN A 349 13.71 -6.73 17.91
N LYS A 350 12.96 -7.66 18.52
CA LYS A 350 11.89 -7.41 19.49
C LYS A 350 10.78 -6.48 18.94
N ILE A 351 10.50 -6.59 17.65
CA ILE A 351 9.39 -5.89 16.99
C ILE A 351 8.17 -6.80 17.10
N TYR A 352 7.11 -6.28 17.73
CA TYR A 352 5.85 -7.01 17.84
C TYR A 352 5.11 -7.00 16.50
N PHE A 353 4.56 -8.16 16.09
CA PHE A 353 3.86 -8.34 14.82
C PHE A 353 2.81 -9.45 14.89
N ASN A 354 1.92 -9.46 13.92
CA ASN A 354 0.95 -10.53 13.69
C ASN A 354 1.14 -11.16 12.30
N TYR A 355 0.56 -12.34 12.12
CA TYR A 355 0.38 -12.95 10.80
C TYR A 355 -1.04 -12.71 10.30
N LEU A 356 -1.19 -12.56 8.98
CA LEU A 356 -2.47 -12.49 8.30
C LEU A 356 -2.37 -13.31 7.00
N PHE A 357 -3.15 -14.39 6.88
CA PHE A 357 -3.13 -15.23 5.69
C PHE A 357 -4.44 -15.02 4.92
N GLN A 358 -4.40 -14.11 3.95
CA GLN A 358 -5.55 -13.66 3.16
C GLN A 358 -5.09 -13.22 1.76
N ASP A 359 -5.94 -13.48 0.76
CA ASP A 359 -5.73 -13.05 -0.61
C ASP A 359 -6.35 -11.65 -0.82
N ALA A 360 -5.83 -10.63 -0.14
CA ALA A 360 -6.48 -9.33 0.03
C ALA A 360 -5.56 -8.13 -0.26
N SER A 361 -4.51 -8.28 -1.05
CA SER A 361 -3.65 -7.20 -1.54
C SER A 361 -2.71 -7.69 -2.66
N ASP A 362 -1.89 -6.81 -3.21
CA ASP A 362 -1.03 -7.00 -4.39
C ASP A 362 0.03 -8.12 -4.28
N HIS A 363 0.19 -8.79 -3.15
CA HIS A 363 1.05 -9.99 -3.05
C HIS A 363 0.48 -11.19 -3.80
N VAL A 364 -0.84 -11.24 -4.01
CA VAL A 364 -1.56 -12.41 -4.55
C VAL A 364 -1.12 -12.78 -5.96
N PRO A 365 -1.10 -11.89 -6.97
CA PRO A 365 -0.72 -12.23 -8.32
C PRO A 365 0.69 -12.81 -8.46
N PHE A 366 1.58 -12.49 -7.51
CA PHE A 366 2.92 -13.04 -7.45
C PHE A 366 2.93 -14.46 -6.89
N ILE A 367 2.20 -14.71 -5.79
CA ILE A 367 2.07 -16.05 -5.19
C ILE A 367 1.43 -17.03 -6.17
N GLU A 368 0.41 -16.61 -6.92
CA GLU A 368 -0.19 -17.42 -7.99
C GLU A 368 0.79 -17.84 -9.09
N ARG A 369 1.91 -17.12 -9.22
CA ARG A 369 3.01 -17.41 -10.14
C ARG A 369 4.23 -18.03 -9.47
N GLU A 370 4.02 -18.61 -8.28
CA GLU A 370 5.08 -19.28 -7.48
C GLU A 370 6.25 -18.36 -7.09
N LEU A 371 6.00 -17.05 -6.96
CA LEU A 371 6.98 -16.07 -6.48
C LEU A 371 6.76 -15.80 -4.99
N ASP A 372 7.86 -15.57 -4.25
CA ASP A 372 7.80 -15.22 -2.84
C ASP A 372 7.35 -13.77 -2.65
N ALA A 373 6.14 -13.58 -2.16
CA ALA A 373 5.57 -12.26 -1.93
C ALA A 373 4.85 -12.15 -0.57
N VAL A 374 4.94 -10.97 0.03
CA VAL A 374 4.24 -10.60 1.26
C VAL A 374 3.79 -9.15 1.19
N THR A 375 2.71 -8.84 1.90
CA THR A 375 2.31 -7.47 2.22
C THR A 375 2.63 -7.16 3.68
N LEU A 376 3.30 -6.05 3.93
CA LEU A 376 3.39 -5.45 5.25
C LEU A 376 2.25 -4.45 5.40
N CYS A 377 1.45 -4.60 6.45
CA CYS A 377 0.30 -3.74 6.71
C CYS A 377 0.07 -3.53 8.21
N ASP A 378 -0.55 -2.41 8.55
CA ASP A 378 -1.20 -2.24 9.85
C ASP A 378 -2.69 -2.61 9.63
N ASN A 379 -3.12 -3.78 10.09
CA ASN A 379 -4.46 -4.31 9.81
C ASN A 379 -5.56 -3.55 10.59
N ASP A 380 -5.70 -2.26 10.30
CA ASP A 380 -6.75 -1.38 10.82
C ASP A 380 -7.85 -1.16 9.77
N THR A 381 -8.81 -2.06 9.76
CA THR A 381 -9.96 -1.97 8.83
C THR A 381 -11.10 -1.09 9.36
N SER A 382 -10.90 -0.37 10.48
CA SER A 382 -11.96 0.41 11.11
C SER A 382 -12.45 1.59 10.27
N ARG A 383 -11.60 2.11 9.37
CA ARG A 383 -11.89 3.27 8.51
C ARG A 383 -11.74 2.98 7.02
N ILE A 384 -11.32 1.75 6.66
CA ILE A 384 -11.13 1.36 5.25
C ILE A 384 -12.38 1.64 4.44
N HIS A 385 -12.23 2.20 3.25
CA HIS A 385 -13.33 2.56 2.34
C HIS A 385 -14.42 3.43 2.99
N THR A 386 -14.00 4.32 3.89
CA THR A 386 -14.89 5.32 4.50
C THR A 386 -14.33 6.74 4.36
N PRO A 387 -15.17 7.79 4.43
CA PRO A 387 -14.69 9.17 4.43
C PRO A 387 -13.82 9.54 5.64
N ASN A 388 -13.69 8.62 6.61
CA ASN A 388 -12.87 8.80 7.82
C ASN A 388 -11.46 8.24 7.66
N ASP A 389 -11.10 7.68 6.51
CA ASP A 389 -9.70 7.35 6.21
C ASP A 389 -8.93 8.60 5.81
N ARG A 390 -8.43 9.33 6.83
CA ARG A 390 -7.84 10.66 6.72
C ARG A 390 -6.47 10.74 7.37
N ILE A 391 -5.71 11.76 6.96
CA ILE A 391 -4.34 12.03 7.42
C ILE A 391 -4.23 12.19 8.94
N GLU A 392 -5.26 12.71 9.61
CA GLU A 392 -5.25 12.93 11.06
C GLU A 392 -5.12 11.65 11.90
N TYR A 393 -5.33 10.50 11.29
CA TYR A 393 -5.21 9.18 11.93
C TYR A 393 -3.91 8.45 11.59
N ILE A 394 -2.99 9.09 10.87
CA ILE A 394 -1.69 8.52 10.54
C ILE A 394 -0.69 8.75 11.69
N SER A 395 0.13 7.74 11.98
CA SER A 395 1.14 7.74 13.01
C SER A 395 2.55 7.59 12.43
N GLU A 396 3.40 8.60 12.64
CA GLU A 396 4.83 8.50 12.30
C GLU A 396 5.54 7.33 12.99
N ASN A 397 5.13 6.98 14.21
CA ASN A 397 5.72 5.86 14.93
C ASN A 397 5.43 4.52 14.25
N ALA A 398 4.21 4.34 13.75
CA ALA A 398 3.83 3.15 13.00
C ALA A 398 4.59 3.07 11.65
N ILE A 399 4.75 4.18 10.95
CA ILE A 399 5.61 4.29 9.76
C ILE A 399 7.06 3.89 10.09
N ASN A 400 7.62 4.43 11.16
CA ASN A 400 8.99 4.11 11.61
C ASN A 400 9.14 2.65 12.04
N ARG A 401 8.09 2.01 12.55
CA ARG A 401 8.08 0.58 12.87
C ARG A 401 8.27 -0.26 11.59
N CYS A 402 7.50 -0.01 10.55
CA CYS A 402 7.66 -0.67 9.25
C CYS A 402 9.05 -0.41 8.65
N PHE A 403 9.50 0.86 8.66
CA PHE A 403 10.83 1.21 8.20
C PHE A 403 11.94 0.45 8.95
N SER A 404 11.82 0.26 10.25
CA SER A 404 12.82 -0.45 11.06
C SER A 404 12.99 -1.89 10.60
N VAL A 405 11.91 -2.56 10.21
CA VAL A 405 11.95 -3.89 9.61
C VAL A 405 12.62 -3.85 8.25
N MET A 406 12.14 -2.99 7.34
CA MET A 406 12.65 -2.90 5.98
C MET A 406 14.11 -2.47 5.92
N LYS A 407 14.57 -1.58 6.80
CA LYS A 407 15.97 -1.20 6.92
C LYS A 407 16.87 -2.41 7.14
N ILE A 408 16.52 -3.31 8.06
CA ILE A 408 17.30 -4.51 8.36
C ILE A 408 17.36 -5.41 7.13
N PHE A 409 16.20 -5.60 6.48
CA PHE A 409 16.13 -6.40 5.26
C PHE A 409 16.99 -5.83 4.14
N ILE A 410 16.85 -4.55 3.84
CA ILE A 410 17.58 -3.87 2.77
C ILE A 410 19.08 -3.96 3.00
N LEU A 411 19.55 -3.65 4.21
CA LEU A 411 20.98 -3.71 4.52
C LEU A 411 21.55 -5.13 4.43
N ASN A 412 20.79 -6.15 4.83
CA ASN A 412 21.23 -7.54 4.82
C ASN A 412 21.15 -8.23 3.45
N HIS A 413 20.29 -7.76 2.53
CA HIS A 413 19.99 -8.43 1.26
C HIS A 413 20.44 -7.66 0.03
N ALA A 414 20.38 -6.34 0.09
CA ALA A 414 20.77 -5.48 -1.02
C ALA A 414 22.13 -4.80 -0.81
N TYR A 415 22.70 -4.89 0.40
CA TYR A 415 24.02 -4.34 0.74
C TYR A 415 24.89 -5.32 1.55
N SER A 416 24.64 -6.62 1.44
CA SER A 416 25.35 -7.68 2.20
C SER A 416 26.84 -7.75 1.89
N GLU A 417 27.24 -7.44 0.66
CA GLU A 417 28.65 -7.38 0.23
C GLU A 417 29.38 -6.11 0.68
N ASN A 418 28.64 -5.11 1.17
CA ASN A 418 29.22 -3.88 1.68
C ASN A 418 29.71 -4.10 3.12
N LEU A 419 31.03 -4.35 3.29
CA LEU A 419 31.65 -4.62 4.58
C LEU A 419 31.41 -3.54 5.63
N ILE A 420 31.12 -2.30 5.23
CA ILE A 420 30.80 -1.21 6.15
C ILE A 420 29.39 -1.38 6.70
N TYR A 421 28.37 -1.59 5.84
CA TYR A 421 27.00 -1.77 6.28
C TYR A 421 26.79 -3.07 7.05
N SER A 422 27.38 -4.17 6.61
CA SER A 422 27.28 -5.47 7.29
C SER A 422 27.94 -5.50 8.69
N ASN A 423 28.89 -4.58 8.95
CA ASN A 423 29.62 -4.50 10.22
C ASN A 423 29.50 -3.14 10.92
N LEU A 424 28.52 -2.32 10.56
CA LEU A 424 28.46 -0.90 10.91
C LEU A 424 28.53 -0.65 12.42
N THR A 425 27.71 -1.34 13.21
CA THR A 425 27.69 -1.22 14.67
C THR A 425 29.02 -1.63 15.31
N LEU A 426 29.61 -2.72 14.82
CA LEU A 426 30.90 -3.22 15.30
C LEU A 426 32.02 -2.23 15.00
N LEU A 427 32.09 -1.71 13.76
CA LEU A 427 33.11 -0.77 13.32
C LEU A 427 33.07 0.53 14.12
N ILE A 428 31.88 1.09 14.35
CA ILE A 428 31.71 2.30 15.15
C ILE A 428 32.12 2.04 16.61
N SER A 429 31.64 0.95 17.21
CA SER A 429 31.94 0.61 18.61
C SER A 429 33.46 0.42 18.82
N LEU A 430 34.11 -0.36 17.96
CA LEU A 430 35.54 -0.57 18.01
C LEU A 430 36.34 0.72 17.81
N SER A 431 35.91 1.57 16.87
CA SER A 431 36.57 2.85 16.60
C SER A 431 36.48 3.79 17.81
N VAL A 432 35.30 3.94 18.40
CA VAL A 432 35.09 4.81 19.58
C VAL A 432 35.90 4.32 20.78
N ILE A 433 35.85 3.00 21.07
CA ILE A 433 36.63 2.38 22.17
C ILE A 433 38.13 2.62 21.96
N SER A 434 38.62 2.34 20.76
CA SER A 434 40.07 2.45 20.44
C SER A 434 40.56 3.91 20.47
N ILE A 435 39.76 4.87 19.99
CA ILE A 435 40.07 6.31 20.10
C ILE A 435 40.14 6.72 21.58
N THR A 436 39.18 6.29 22.41
CA THR A 436 39.13 6.61 23.82
C THR A 436 40.35 6.05 24.55
N ILE A 437 40.68 4.77 24.36
CA ILE A 437 41.84 4.13 24.97
C ILE A 437 43.13 4.82 24.52
N SER A 438 43.32 5.05 23.24
CA SER A 438 44.49 5.72 22.67
C SER A 438 44.66 7.13 23.24
N GLY A 439 43.55 7.89 23.39
CA GLY A 439 43.53 9.21 23.99
C GLY A 439 44.02 9.20 25.45
N ILE A 440 43.46 8.28 26.26
CA ILE A 440 43.88 8.10 27.68
C ILE A 440 45.38 7.75 27.75
N LEU A 441 45.87 6.83 26.94
CA LEU A 441 47.27 6.44 26.90
C LEU A 441 48.21 7.59 26.51
N ILE A 442 47.83 8.42 25.54
CA ILE A 442 48.59 9.60 25.12
C ILE A 442 48.65 10.65 26.25
N ILE A 443 47.53 10.90 26.92
CA ILE A 443 47.47 11.83 28.06
C ILE A 443 48.39 11.34 29.18
N ASN A 444 48.32 10.05 29.56
CA ASN A 444 49.16 9.45 30.61
C ASN A 444 50.64 9.53 30.24
N LEU A 445 51.00 9.33 28.97
CA LEU A 445 52.39 9.49 28.52
C LEU A 445 52.87 10.96 28.60
N LYS A 446 52.03 11.92 28.32
CA LYS A 446 52.34 13.36 28.47
C LYS A 446 52.54 13.73 29.94
N ILE A 447 51.66 13.25 30.83
CA ILE A 447 51.75 13.52 32.29
C ILE A 447 53.07 12.92 32.83
N LYS A 448 53.35 11.63 32.53
CA LYS A 448 54.63 10.98 32.95
C LYS A 448 55.86 11.78 32.49
N LYS A 449 55.87 12.25 31.23
CA LYS A 449 56.98 13.06 30.71
C LYS A 449 57.12 14.42 31.44
N LYS A 450 56.02 15.04 31.85
CA LYS A 450 56.05 16.28 32.60
C LYS A 450 56.55 16.07 34.04
N THR A 451 56.14 14.98 34.71
CA THR A 451 56.57 14.62 36.04
C THR A 451 58.05 14.31 36.11
N LEU A 452 58.56 13.60 35.09
CA LEU A 452 60.02 13.31 34.98
C LEU A 452 60.85 14.59 34.79
N LYS A 453 60.43 15.52 33.95
CA LYS A 453 61.11 16.82 33.78
C LYS A 453 61.10 17.73 35.02
N VAL A 454 60.12 17.56 35.91
CA VAL A 454 60.06 18.30 37.17
C VAL A 454 60.98 17.67 38.22
N LYS A 455 61.27 16.36 38.14
CA LYS A 455 62.20 15.66 39.05
C LYS A 455 63.70 15.82 38.65
N GLU A 456 63.96 16.19 37.40
CA GLU A 456 65.33 16.47 36.89
C GLU A 456 65.74 17.95 37.01
N ARG A 457 64.87 18.83 37.50
CA ARG A 457 65.12 20.21 37.93
C ARG A 457 65.18 20.27 39.49
#